data_4147213119751d8ec9daab76543325d0
#
_entry.id   4147213119751d8ec9daab76543325d0
#
_cell.length_a   1.000
_cell.length_b   1.000
_cell.length_c   1.000
_cell.angle_alpha   90.00
_cell.angle_beta   90.00
_cell.angle_gamma   90.00
#
_symmetry.space_group_name_H-M   'P 1'
#
loop_
_entity.id
_entity.type
_entity.pdbx_description
1 polymer ?
#
loop_
_entity_poly.entity_id
_entity_poly.type
_entity_poly.pdbx_seq_one_letter_code
_entity_poly.pdbx_strand_id
1 'polypeptide(L)'
;MKNLNTYSQKLRESGLRPTKQRLKICEVLFSPERTFHFTVNDLTKIISEKLSEKISLATVYNTVHAFKKKGYLKEISINSDKSYFDTNVSEHHHFFDEDTNELIDCGIDEIDSVNIKKNITGKKIKSVEVLIKVATDNQNQN
;
A
#
# COMPACT_ATOMS: atom_id res chain seq x y z
N MET A 1 -7.30 -3.99 22.55
CA MET A 1 -6.14 -3.09 22.37
C MET A 1 -5.02 -3.85 21.73
N LYS A 2 -4.77 -3.60 20.47
CA LYS A 2 -3.56 -4.11 19.86
C LYS A 2 -2.37 -3.35 20.44
N ASN A 3 -1.39 -4.10 20.76
CA ASN A 3 -0.35 -3.84 21.73
C ASN A 3 0.57 -2.70 21.25
N LEU A 4 0.63 -1.59 21.99
CA LEU A 4 1.57 -0.50 21.77
C LEU A 4 3.03 -0.98 21.68
N ASN A 5 3.37 -2.06 22.41
CA ASN A 5 4.70 -2.67 22.33
C ASN A 5 4.97 -3.25 20.94
N THR A 6 3.97 -3.85 20.30
CA THR A 6 4.10 -4.37 18.93
C THR A 6 4.33 -3.24 17.93
N TYR A 7 3.64 -2.12 18.08
CA TYR A 7 3.81 -0.96 17.22
C TYR A 7 5.17 -0.30 17.43
N SER A 8 5.57 -0.13 18.67
CA SER A 8 6.89 0.42 19.02
C SER A 8 8.02 -0.44 18.43
N GLN A 9 7.90 -1.76 18.56
CA GLN A 9 8.88 -2.69 18.00
C GLN A 9 8.91 -2.58 16.47
N LYS A 10 7.76 -2.55 15.82
CA LYS A 10 7.64 -2.41 14.36
C LYS A 10 8.31 -1.13 13.87
N LEU A 11 8.14 -0.04 14.58
CA LEU A 11 8.79 1.24 14.29
C LEU A 11 10.31 1.14 14.45
N ARG A 12 10.78 0.60 15.57
CA ARG A 12 12.23 0.45 15.82
C ARG A 12 12.90 -0.45 14.79
N GLU A 13 12.26 -1.56 14.43
CA GLU A 13 12.76 -2.46 13.40
C GLU A 13 12.83 -1.79 12.03
N SER A 14 12.00 -0.78 11.81
CA SER A 14 11.99 0.03 10.60
C SER A 14 12.94 1.24 10.67
N GLY A 15 13.72 1.34 11.74
CA GLY A 15 14.67 2.42 11.94
C GLY A 15 14.06 3.72 12.44
N LEU A 16 12.86 3.67 13.01
CA LEU A 16 12.12 4.85 13.44
C LEU A 16 11.96 4.89 14.96
N ARG A 17 12.09 6.10 15.53
CA ARG A 17 11.77 6.32 16.94
C ARG A 17 10.25 6.30 17.12
N PRO A 18 9.73 5.54 18.09
CA PRO A 18 8.31 5.63 18.46
C PRO A 18 7.97 7.02 18.99
N THR A 19 7.02 7.66 18.33
CA THR A 19 6.45 8.94 18.76
C THR A 19 4.95 8.81 18.80
N LYS A 20 4.26 9.72 19.46
CA LYS A 20 2.78 9.74 19.50
C LYS A 20 2.19 9.68 18.10
N GLN A 21 2.70 10.48 17.18
CA GLN A 21 2.21 10.53 15.80
C GLN A 21 2.46 9.21 15.05
N ARG A 22 3.66 8.67 15.16
CA ARG A 22 4.01 7.40 14.50
C ARG A 22 3.25 6.21 15.08
N LEU A 23 3.00 6.20 16.39
CA LEU A 23 2.17 5.15 17.02
C LEU A 23 0.72 5.24 16.52
N LYS A 24 0.20 6.43 16.32
CA LYS A 24 -1.15 6.62 15.73
C LYS A 24 -1.19 6.12 14.29
N ILE A 25 -0.15 6.35 13.51
CA ILE A 25 -0.03 5.79 12.16
C ILE A 25 -0.12 4.26 12.22
N CYS A 26 0.63 3.62 13.12
CA CYS A 26 0.57 2.16 13.30
C CYS A 26 -0.84 1.69 13.64
N GLU A 27 -1.50 2.36 14.56
CA GLU A 27 -2.86 2.01 14.97
C GLU A 27 -3.82 2.05 13.78
N VAL A 28 -3.77 3.11 12.97
CA VAL A 28 -4.63 3.23 11.79
C VAL A 28 -4.32 2.15 10.76
N LEU A 29 -3.05 1.83 10.54
CA LEU A 29 -2.65 0.87 9.51
C LEU A 29 -2.87 -0.59 9.94
N PHE A 30 -2.54 -0.95 11.17
CA PHE A 30 -2.41 -2.34 11.59
C PHE A 30 -3.47 -2.81 12.59
N SER A 31 -4.29 -1.92 13.10
CA SER A 31 -5.39 -2.26 13.99
C SER A 31 -6.62 -2.84 13.25
N PRO A 32 -7.01 -2.36 12.04
CA PRO A 32 -8.16 -2.92 11.34
C PRO A 32 -7.98 -4.41 11.02
N GLU A 33 -9.05 -5.17 11.14
CA GLU A 33 -9.06 -6.60 10.77
C GLU A 33 -8.96 -6.80 9.25
N ARG A 34 -9.52 -5.85 8.50
CA ARG A 34 -9.47 -5.88 7.04
C ARG A 34 -8.27 -5.10 6.54
N THR A 35 -7.61 -5.65 5.53
CA THR A 35 -6.58 -4.93 4.80
C THR A 35 -7.20 -3.85 3.92
N PHE A 36 -6.43 -2.83 3.61
CA PHE A 36 -6.88 -1.73 2.76
C PHE A 36 -5.70 -1.08 2.05
N HIS A 37 -5.99 -0.34 1.01
CA HIS A 37 -5.00 0.49 0.32
C HIS A 37 -5.30 1.97 0.50
N PHE A 38 -4.26 2.77 0.41
CA PHE A 38 -4.32 4.20 0.68
C PHE A 38 -3.21 4.93 -0.07
N THR A 39 -3.40 6.21 -0.31
CA THR A 39 -2.32 7.13 -0.68
C THR A 39 -1.78 7.79 0.58
N VAL A 40 -0.55 8.29 0.53
CA VAL A 40 0.03 9.03 1.66
C VAL A 40 -0.82 10.24 2.03
N ASN A 41 -1.40 10.93 1.03
CA ASN A 41 -2.28 12.06 1.26
C ASN A 41 -3.55 11.66 2.03
N ASP A 42 -4.19 10.57 1.65
CA ASP A 42 -5.38 10.06 2.35
C ASP A 42 -5.05 9.69 3.79
N LEU A 43 -3.94 8.99 3.99
CA LEU A 43 -3.52 8.59 5.34
C LEU A 43 -3.23 9.82 6.21
N THR A 44 -2.58 10.82 5.65
CA THR A 44 -2.28 12.07 6.37
C THR A 44 -3.56 12.75 6.87
N LYS A 45 -4.60 12.79 6.06
CA LYS A 45 -5.91 13.34 6.46
C LYS A 45 -6.53 12.53 7.60
N ILE A 46 -6.54 11.22 7.46
CA ILE A 46 -7.11 10.32 8.49
C ILE A 46 -6.40 10.50 9.83
N ILE A 47 -5.08 10.53 9.82
CA ILE A 47 -4.28 10.68 11.04
C ILE A 47 -4.50 12.06 11.67
N SER A 48 -4.53 13.12 10.89
CA SER A 48 -4.76 14.49 11.37
C SER A 48 -6.11 14.62 12.06
N GLU A 49 -7.15 14.00 11.49
CA GLU A 49 -8.48 13.98 12.09
C GLU A 49 -8.49 13.22 13.42
N LYS A 50 -7.84 12.04 13.47
CA LYS A 50 -7.80 11.20 14.67
C LYS A 50 -6.98 11.80 15.81
N LEU A 51 -5.92 12.52 15.49
CA LEU A 51 -5.07 13.17 16.49
C LEU A 51 -5.62 14.52 16.97
N SER A 52 -6.60 15.08 16.26
CA SER A 52 -7.08 16.46 16.49
C SER A 52 -5.94 17.46 16.43
N GLU A 53 -4.88 17.14 15.70
CA GLU A 53 -3.73 18.00 15.46
C GLU A 53 -3.20 17.74 14.05
N LYS A 54 -2.48 18.70 13.51
CA LYS A 54 -1.95 18.58 12.16
C LYS A 54 -0.66 17.74 12.17
N ILE A 55 -0.64 16.67 11.40
CA ILE A 55 0.56 15.89 11.15
C ILE A 55 1.17 16.31 9.80
N SER A 56 2.49 16.38 9.72
CA SER A 56 3.13 16.71 8.44
C SER A 56 3.08 15.56 7.46
N LEU A 57 2.92 15.89 6.18
CA LEU A 57 2.98 14.94 5.09
C LEU A 57 4.33 14.19 5.10
N ALA A 58 5.41 14.88 5.41
CA ALA A 58 6.74 14.28 5.49
C ALA A 58 6.84 13.19 6.56
N THR A 59 6.23 13.39 7.72
CA THR A 59 6.21 12.37 8.79
C THR A 59 5.48 11.11 8.34
N VAL A 60 4.32 11.27 7.70
CA VAL A 60 3.54 10.14 7.17
C VAL A 60 4.33 9.45 6.06
N TYR A 61 4.85 10.20 5.10
CA TYR A 61 5.65 9.68 4.00
C TYR A 61 6.84 8.86 4.50
N ASN A 62 7.63 9.41 5.41
CA ASN A 62 8.81 8.72 5.94
C ASN A 62 8.46 7.44 6.67
N THR A 63 7.37 7.44 7.43
CA THR A 63 6.90 6.26 8.16
C THR A 63 6.43 5.17 7.19
N VAL A 64 5.62 5.53 6.21
CA VAL A 64 5.09 4.60 5.20
C VAL A 64 6.23 3.99 4.39
N HIS A 65 7.18 4.79 3.95
CA HIS A 65 8.32 4.29 3.18
C HIS A 65 9.25 3.39 4.00
N ALA A 66 9.45 3.69 5.27
CA ALA A 66 10.21 2.81 6.17
C ALA A 66 9.52 1.46 6.32
N PHE A 67 8.20 1.45 6.48
CA PHE A 67 7.41 0.22 6.58
C PHE A 67 7.43 -0.59 5.27
N LYS A 68 7.33 0.08 4.13
CA LYS A 68 7.46 -0.58 2.82
C LYS A 68 8.82 -1.27 2.69
N LYS A 69 9.88 -0.56 3.04
CA LYS A 69 11.25 -1.07 2.97
C LYS A 69 11.45 -2.31 3.83
N LYS A 70 10.77 -2.37 4.97
CA LYS A 70 10.81 -3.49 5.91
C LYS A 70 9.88 -4.64 5.50
N GLY A 71 8.96 -4.42 4.57
CA GLY A 71 8.01 -5.43 4.10
C GLY A 71 6.68 -5.44 4.85
N TYR A 72 6.41 -4.42 5.66
CA TYR A 72 5.12 -4.29 6.35
C TYR A 72 4.02 -3.70 5.47
N LEU A 73 4.38 -3.06 4.39
CA LEU A 73 3.47 -2.51 3.40
C LEU A 73 3.98 -2.84 2.00
N LYS A 74 3.06 -2.95 1.06
CA LYS A 74 3.37 -3.03 -0.37
C LYS A 74 3.08 -1.70 -1.04
N GLU A 75 3.90 -1.34 -2.01
CA GLU A 75 3.64 -0.18 -2.86
C GLU A 75 3.14 -0.66 -4.22
N ILE A 76 2.03 -0.07 -4.68
CA ILE A 76 1.50 -0.26 -6.02
C ILE A 76 1.66 1.05 -6.76
N SER A 77 2.65 1.11 -7.65
CA SER A 77 2.93 2.29 -8.45
C SER A 77 1.98 2.37 -9.64
N ILE A 78 1.21 3.45 -9.70
CA ILE A 78 0.27 3.69 -10.81
C ILE A 78 1.00 4.39 -11.96
N ASN A 79 1.74 5.42 -11.64
CA ASN A 79 2.59 6.15 -12.58
C ASN A 79 3.74 6.82 -11.79
N SER A 80 4.53 7.68 -12.44
CA SER A 80 5.67 8.34 -11.82
C SER A 80 5.30 9.22 -10.61
N ASP A 81 4.04 9.69 -10.55
CA ASP A 81 3.61 10.68 -9.57
C ASP A 81 2.62 10.12 -8.54
N LYS A 82 2.12 8.90 -8.74
CA LYS A 82 1.06 8.34 -7.93
C LYS A 82 1.36 6.90 -7.53
N SER A 83 1.32 6.65 -6.24
CA SER A 83 1.41 5.31 -5.65
C SER A 83 0.35 5.10 -4.60
N TYR A 84 -0.17 3.87 -4.54
CA TYR A 84 -0.93 3.37 -3.41
C TYR A 84 -0.04 2.47 -2.57
N PHE A 85 -0.39 2.36 -1.30
CA PHE A 85 0.20 1.41 -0.38
C PHE A 85 -0.87 0.47 0.14
N ASP A 86 -0.52 -0.78 0.34
CA ASP A 86 -1.44 -1.83 0.74
C ASP A 86 -0.96 -2.48 2.03
N THR A 87 -1.83 -2.61 3.00
CA THR A 87 -1.55 -3.34 4.24
C THR A 87 -1.60 -4.85 4.00
N ASN A 88 -2.19 -5.31 2.89
CA ASN A 88 -2.11 -6.70 2.46
C ASN A 88 -0.80 -6.93 1.72
N VAL A 89 0.14 -7.58 2.38
CA VAL A 89 1.47 -7.88 1.81
C VAL A 89 1.54 -9.22 1.10
N SER A 90 0.44 -9.96 1.03
CA SER A 90 0.37 -11.21 0.26
C SER A 90 0.42 -10.94 -1.24
N GLU A 91 0.83 -11.94 -2.03
CA GLU A 91 0.81 -11.82 -3.48
C GLU A 91 -0.62 -11.71 -3.99
N HIS A 92 -0.89 -10.64 -4.72
CA HIS A 92 -2.14 -10.44 -5.44
C HIS A 92 -1.94 -9.38 -6.51
N HIS A 93 -2.91 -9.28 -7.40
CA HIS A 93 -2.91 -8.33 -8.50
C HIS A 93 -3.91 -7.22 -8.22
N HIS A 94 -3.93 -6.20 -9.07
CA HIS A 94 -4.84 -5.07 -8.91
C HIS A 94 -5.40 -4.62 -10.25
N PHE A 95 -6.65 -4.15 -10.22
CA PHE A 95 -7.20 -3.27 -11.23
C PHE A 95 -7.07 -1.82 -10.76
N PHE A 96 -6.84 -0.92 -11.66
CA PHE A 96 -6.92 0.52 -11.39
C PHE A 96 -7.92 1.14 -12.36
N ASP A 97 -8.99 1.71 -11.81
CA ASP A 97 -10.02 2.41 -12.58
C ASP A 97 -9.57 3.85 -12.80
N GLU A 98 -9.24 4.18 -14.05
CA GLU A 98 -8.74 5.50 -14.41
C GLU A 98 -9.82 6.59 -14.31
N ASP A 99 -11.10 6.21 -14.37
CA ASP A 99 -12.21 7.16 -14.28
C ASP A 99 -12.51 7.57 -12.84
N THR A 100 -12.45 6.61 -11.91
CA THR A 100 -12.78 6.83 -10.49
C THR A 100 -11.57 6.97 -9.60
N ASN A 101 -10.36 6.67 -10.10
CA ASN A 101 -9.13 6.57 -9.33
C ASN A 101 -9.20 5.52 -8.20
N GLU A 102 -10.00 4.48 -8.41
CA GLU A 102 -10.13 3.39 -7.45
C GLU A 102 -9.16 2.26 -7.77
N LEU A 103 -8.46 1.79 -6.74
CA LEU A 103 -7.63 0.59 -6.81
C LEU A 103 -8.44 -0.59 -6.27
N ILE A 104 -8.56 -1.65 -7.05
CA ILE A 104 -9.40 -2.82 -6.77
C ILE A 104 -8.53 -4.05 -6.72
N ASP A 105 -8.66 -4.86 -5.67
CA ASP A 105 -7.92 -6.11 -5.56
C ASP A 105 -8.38 -7.11 -6.63
N CYS A 106 -7.40 -7.81 -7.19
CA CYS A 106 -7.60 -8.92 -8.12
C CYS A 106 -6.85 -10.12 -7.55
N GLY A 107 -7.57 -11.19 -7.24
CA GLY A 107 -6.98 -12.38 -6.67
C GLY A 107 -5.98 -13.04 -7.61
N ILE A 108 -5.00 -13.73 -7.03
CA ILE A 108 -3.95 -14.40 -7.81
C ILE A 108 -4.53 -15.47 -8.74
N ASP A 109 -5.66 -16.06 -8.38
CA ASP A 109 -6.37 -17.07 -9.16
C ASP A 109 -7.32 -16.50 -10.22
N GLU A 110 -7.51 -15.17 -10.22
CA GLU A 110 -8.33 -14.50 -11.24
C GLU A 110 -7.56 -14.18 -12.51
N ILE A 111 -6.25 -14.36 -12.50
CA ILE A 111 -5.38 -14.22 -13.66
C ILE A 111 -4.66 -15.54 -13.86
N ASP A 112 -4.73 -16.10 -15.07
CA ASP A 112 -3.93 -17.26 -15.43
C ASP A 112 -2.44 -16.93 -15.34
N SER A 113 -1.60 -17.96 -15.21
CA SER A 113 -0.15 -17.79 -15.09
C SER A 113 0.41 -16.87 -16.17
N VAL A 114 1.13 -15.84 -15.75
CA VAL A 114 1.82 -14.96 -16.68
C VAL A 114 3.01 -15.71 -17.27
N ASN A 115 3.01 -15.88 -18.59
CA ASN A 115 4.06 -16.61 -19.29
C ASN A 115 5.24 -15.68 -19.60
N ILE A 116 6.34 -15.87 -18.87
CA ILE A 116 7.55 -15.08 -19.02
C ILE A 116 8.49 -15.78 -20.00
N LYS A 117 8.72 -15.17 -21.15
CA LYS A 117 9.56 -15.76 -22.23
C LYS A 117 11.03 -15.41 -22.14
N LYS A 118 11.42 -14.46 -21.28
CA LYS A 118 12.79 -14.01 -21.14
C LYS A 118 13.32 -14.29 -19.75
N ASN A 119 14.53 -14.86 -19.69
CA ASN A 119 15.25 -15.06 -18.44
C ASN A 119 16.40 -14.07 -18.35
N ILE A 120 16.75 -13.69 -17.12
CA ILE A 120 17.96 -12.93 -16.83
C ILE A 120 18.97 -13.87 -16.20
N THR A 121 20.11 -14.04 -16.84
CA THR A 121 21.15 -14.97 -16.39
C THR A 121 21.58 -14.70 -14.96
N GLY A 122 21.60 -15.73 -14.13
CA GLY A 122 21.97 -15.63 -12.72
C GLY A 122 20.90 -15.04 -11.80
N LYS A 123 19.69 -14.83 -12.31
CA LYS A 123 18.56 -14.29 -11.54
C LYS A 123 17.38 -15.26 -11.58
N LYS A 124 16.58 -15.22 -10.53
CA LYS A 124 15.32 -15.93 -10.51
C LYS A 124 14.17 -14.95 -10.25
N ILE A 125 13.02 -15.22 -10.85
CA ILE A 125 11.83 -14.42 -10.62
C ILE A 125 11.34 -14.68 -9.19
N LYS A 126 11.20 -13.62 -8.38
CA LYS A 126 10.67 -13.70 -7.02
C LYS A 126 9.17 -13.56 -6.99
N SER A 127 8.63 -12.65 -7.80
CA SER A 127 7.20 -12.42 -7.88
C SER A 127 6.84 -11.78 -9.21
N VAL A 128 5.60 -11.95 -9.62
CA VAL A 128 5.01 -11.27 -10.76
C VAL A 128 3.72 -10.64 -10.26
N GLU A 129 3.62 -9.33 -10.32
CA GLU A 129 2.42 -8.60 -9.93
C GLU A 129 1.92 -7.82 -11.14
N VAL A 130 0.61 -7.90 -11.39
CA VAL A 130 -0.01 -7.30 -12.55
C VAL A 130 -0.90 -6.14 -12.09
N LEU A 131 -0.74 -5.00 -12.74
CA LEU A 131 -1.63 -3.86 -12.60
C LEU A 131 -2.38 -3.69 -13.92
N ILE A 132 -3.71 -3.81 -13.86
CA ILE A 132 -4.57 -3.71 -15.05
C ILE A 132 -5.30 -2.38 -14.95
N LYS A 133 -5.06 -1.50 -15.90
CA LYS A 133 -5.75 -0.22 -15.97
C LYS A 133 -7.02 -0.36 -16.79
N VAL A 134 -8.13 0.10 -16.22
CA VAL A 134 -9.44 0.05 -16.87
C VAL A 134 -10.03 1.45 -16.95
N ALA A 135 -10.86 1.65 -17.97
CA ALA A 135 -11.61 2.89 -18.16
C ALA A 135 -12.97 2.52 -18.73
N THR A 136 -13.92 3.43 -18.62
CA THR A 136 -15.27 3.20 -19.14
C THR A 136 -15.21 2.94 -20.65
N ASP A 137 -15.87 1.85 -21.07
CA ASP A 137 -15.99 1.51 -22.48
C ASP A 137 -17.16 2.29 -23.09
N ASN A 138 -16.82 3.35 -23.81
CA ASN A 138 -17.82 4.21 -24.48
C ASN A 138 -18.41 3.60 -25.76
N GLN A 139 -17.88 2.45 -26.23
CA GLN A 139 -18.35 1.82 -27.46
C GLN A 139 -19.67 1.05 -27.31
N ASN A 140 -20.05 0.72 -26.07
CA ASN A 140 -21.28 -0.02 -25.75
C ASN A 140 -22.43 0.89 -25.29
N GLN A 141 -22.32 2.20 -25.46
CA GLN A 141 -23.35 3.17 -25.06
C GLN A 141 -24.30 3.54 -26.21
N ASN A 142 -24.72 2.56 -26.99
CA ASN A 142 -25.77 2.78 -27.99
C ASN A 142 -27.13 2.30 -27.48
#